data_b5e8a615bcee6eda7bd9bc5a068d2369
#
_entry.id   b5e8a615bcee6eda7bd9bc5a068d2369
#
_cell.length_a   1.000
_cell.length_b   1.000
_cell.length_c   1.000
_cell.angle_alpha   90.00
_cell.angle_beta   90.00
_cell.angle_gamma   90.00
#
_symmetry.space_group_name_H-M   'P 1'
#
loop_
_entity.id
_entity.type
_entity.pdbx_description
1 polymer ?
#
loop_
_entity_poly.entity_id
_entity_poly.type
_entity_poly.pdbx_seq_one_letter_code
_entity_poly.pdbx_strand_id
1 'polypeptide(L)'
;MRHWTVGGALIRHGDGLVLVSNRRRDRSVEWTPPGGVIDEGETVLEGLAREVREETGLVVRSWAQCCYTVTVDAPDMGWRLKVEAWEVAAVDGDVLIADPDGIVEQVRHASSVEATDLLKASPPWVHAPVTGWLSGAVNDSYQFVLRGAERRNARIERLL
;
A
#
# COMPACT_ATOMS: atom_id res chain seq x y z
N MET A 1 -19.46 -11.57 4.55
CA MET A 1 -18.51 -10.64 3.88
C MET A 1 -17.17 -10.74 4.57
N ARG A 2 -16.11 -10.90 3.81
CA ARG A 2 -14.75 -10.90 4.35
C ARG A 2 -14.24 -9.48 4.52
N HIS A 3 -13.60 -9.22 5.65
CA HIS A 3 -12.99 -7.93 5.95
C HIS A 3 -11.48 -8.10 6.13
N TRP A 4 -10.71 -7.25 5.46
CA TRP A 4 -9.28 -7.17 5.67
C TRP A 4 -8.88 -5.75 6.07
N THR A 5 -7.95 -5.67 7.01
CA THR A 5 -7.24 -4.44 7.31
C THR A 5 -5.84 -4.55 6.73
N VAL A 6 -5.44 -3.55 5.98
CA VAL A 6 -4.14 -3.46 5.34
C VAL A 6 -3.45 -2.17 5.81
N GLY A 7 -2.17 -2.27 6.09
CA GLY A 7 -1.32 -1.11 6.34
C GLY A 7 -0.45 -0.79 5.13
N GLY A 8 -0.21 0.48 4.91
CA GLY A 8 0.76 0.98 3.94
C GLY A 8 1.72 1.96 4.62
N ALA A 9 3.02 1.80 4.38
CA ALA A 9 4.05 2.66 4.96
C ALA A 9 4.55 3.68 3.95
N LEU A 10 4.39 4.95 4.27
CA LEU A 10 4.89 6.05 3.44
C LEU A 10 6.27 6.46 3.98
N ILE A 11 7.30 5.93 3.35
CA ILE A 11 8.71 6.17 3.72
C ILE A 11 9.29 7.16 2.73
N ARG A 12 9.45 8.40 3.12
CA ARG A 12 9.98 9.45 2.24
C ARG A 12 11.42 9.18 1.83
N HIS A 13 11.72 9.49 0.59
CA HIS A 13 13.07 9.49 0.06
C HIS A 13 13.18 10.62 -0.98
N GLY A 14 13.95 11.66 -0.68
CA GLY A 14 13.97 12.87 -1.51
C GLY A 14 12.57 13.47 -1.65
N ASP A 15 12.13 13.69 -2.88
CA ASP A 15 10.77 14.16 -3.20
C ASP A 15 9.76 13.01 -3.41
N GLY A 16 10.22 11.78 -3.30
CA GLY A 16 9.42 10.58 -3.51
C GLY A 16 9.33 9.68 -2.29
N LEU A 17 9.31 8.38 -2.51
CA LEU A 17 9.16 7.40 -1.45
C LEU A 17 9.74 6.04 -1.82
N VAL A 18 9.81 5.16 -0.82
CA VAL A 18 10.17 3.76 -1.02
C VAL A 18 8.95 3.01 -1.57
N LEU A 19 9.14 2.29 -2.66
CA LEU A 19 8.15 1.38 -3.24
C LEU A 19 8.71 -0.04 -3.30
N VAL A 20 7.81 -1.01 -3.25
CA VAL A 20 8.11 -2.43 -3.45
C VAL A 20 7.34 -2.97 -4.65
N SER A 21 7.95 -3.88 -5.38
CA SER A 21 7.27 -4.58 -6.46
C SER A 21 6.70 -5.90 -5.96
N ASN A 22 5.43 -6.13 -6.27
CA ASN A 22 4.71 -7.33 -5.90
C ASN A 22 4.36 -8.12 -7.15
N ARG A 23 4.74 -9.39 -7.18
CA ARG A 23 4.32 -10.28 -8.25
C ARG A 23 2.96 -10.88 -7.90
N ARG A 24 2.00 -10.74 -8.80
CA ARG A 24 0.67 -11.34 -8.67
C ARG A 24 0.63 -12.74 -9.26
N ARG A 25 -0.44 -13.49 -8.98
CA ARG A 25 -0.64 -14.86 -9.49
C ARG A 25 -0.64 -14.95 -11.00
N ASP A 26 -1.13 -13.90 -11.68
CA ASP A 26 -1.12 -13.78 -13.16
C ASP A 26 0.23 -13.33 -13.73
N ARG A 27 1.27 -13.28 -12.90
CA ARG A 27 2.64 -12.82 -13.19
C ARG A 27 2.76 -11.32 -13.46
N SER A 28 1.70 -10.55 -13.33
CA SER A 28 1.79 -9.09 -13.38
C SER A 28 2.57 -8.57 -12.17
N VAL A 29 3.26 -7.45 -12.37
CA VAL A 29 4.01 -6.77 -11.31
C VAL A 29 3.30 -5.47 -10.97
N GLU A 30 3.00 -5.27 -9.70
CA GLU A 30 2.44 -4.04 -9.19
C GLU A 30 3.42 -3.40 -8.21
N TRP A 31 3.52 -2.08 -8.26
CA TRP A 31 4.30 -1.30 -7.31
C TRP A 31 3.39 -0.67 -6.27
N THR A 32 3.77 -0.79 -5.01
CA THR A 32 3.02 -0.25 -3.88
C THR A 32 3.98 0.27 -2.81
N PRO A 33 3.52 1.15 -1.91
CA PRO A 33 4.23 1.35 -0.65
C PRO A 33 4.40 0.02 0.09
N PRO A 34 5.47 -0.18 0.86
CA PRO A 34 5.60 -1.37 1.70
C PRO A 34 4.41 -1.52 2.62
N GLY A 35 3.93 -2.73 2.79
CA GLY A 35 2.79 -3.00 3.65
C GLY A 35 2.12 -4.32 3.35
N GLY A 36 1.04 -4.60 4.01
CA GLY A 36 0.28 -5.82 3.83
C GLY A 36 -0.86 -5.97 4.82
N VAL A 37 -1.41 -7.17 4.84
CA VAL A 37 -2.51 -7.51 5.73
C VAL A 37 -2.04 -7.52 7.18
N ILE A 38 -2.83 -6.88 8.03
CA ILE A 38 -2.60 -6.88 9.48
C ILE A 38 -3.21 -8.15 10.03
N ASP A 39 -2.39 -8.93 10.72
CA ASP A 39 -2.81 -10.21 11.30
C ASP A 39 -3.71 -9.99 12.52
N GLU A 40 -4.54 -10.98 12.80
CA GLU A 40 -5.36 -10.97 14.00
C GLU A 40 -4.48 -10.89 15.26
N GLY A 41 -4.84 -9.99 16.17
CA GLY A 41 -4.07 -9.74 17.39
C GLY A 41 -2.95 -8.70 17.26
N GLU A 42 -2.63 -8.26 16.06
CA GLU A 42 -1.71 -7.13 15.84
C GLU A 42 -2.48 -5.80 15.84
N THR A 43 -1.86 -4.75 16.36
CA THR A 43 -2.28 -3.39 16.00
C THR A 43 -1.84 -3.09 14.55
N VAL A 44 -2.45 -2.08 13.95
CA VAL A 44 -2.07 -1.68 12.58
C VAL A 44 -0.58 -1.34 12.51
N LEU A 45 -0.06 -0.59 13.46
CA LEU A 45 1.35 -0.19 13.46
C LEU A 45 2.31 -1.35 13.73
N GLU A 46 1.94 -2.30 14.59
CA GLU A 46 2.73 -3.51 14.81
C GLU A 46 2.83 -4.35 13.54
N GLY A 47 1.69 -4.62 12.91
CA GLY A 47 1.65 -5.39 11.66
C GLY A 47 2.36 -4.68 10.52
N LEU A 48 2.20 -3.37 10.42
CA LEU A 48 2.85 -2.57 9.38
C LEU A 48 4.37 -2.54 9.57
N ALA A 49 4.86 -2.42 10.81
CA ALA A 49 6.29 -2.49 11.09
C ALA A 49 6.87 -3.86 10.71
N ARG A 50 6.15 -4.93 10.98
CA ARG A 50 6.52 -6.29 10.58
C ARG A 50 6.61 -6.40 9.05
N GLU A 51 5.60 -5.94 8.33
CA GLU A 51 5.57 -5.99 6.87
C GLU A 51 6.72 -5.16 6.24
N VAL A 52 6.99 -3.97 6.76
CA VAL A 52 8.11 -3.14 6.29
C VAL A 52 9.42 -3.89 6.43
N ARG A 53 9.64 -4.54 7.57
CA ARG A 53 10.86 -5.29 7.83
C ARG A 53 11.00 -6.50 6.89
N GLU A 54 9.93 -7.25 6.72
CA GLU A 54 9.91 -8.43 5.83
C GLU A 54 10.16 -8.03 4.38
N GLU A 55 9.54 -6.96 3.91
CA GLU A 55 9.60 -6.56 2.51
C GLU A 55 10.82 -5.72 2.14
N THR A 56 11.36 -4.95 3.07
CA THR A 56 12.46 -4.00 2.79
C THR A 56 13.71 -4.21 3.61
N GLY A 57 13.64 -4.91 4.75
CA GLY A 57 14.72 -5.00 5.73
C GLY A 57 14.83 -3.79 6.65
N LEU A 58 14.07 -2.74 6.40
CA LEU A 58 14.08 -1.53 7.23
C LEU A 58 13.31 -1.75 8.53
N VAL A 59 13.84 -1.18 9.61
CA VAL A 59 13.19 -1.20 10.92
C VAL A 59 12.62 0.18 11.21
N VAL A 60 11.30 0.26 11.36
CA VAL A 60 10.63 1.52 11.69
C VAL A 60 10.91 1.87 13.14
N ARG A 61 11.46 3.04 13.37
CA ARG A 61 11.75 3.57 14.72
C ARG A 61 10.62 4.42 15.27
N SER A 62 10.01 5.21 14.42
CA SER A 62 8.89 6.06 14.81
C SER A 62 7.97 6.36 13.63
N TRP A 63 6.71 6.58 13.96
CA TRP A 63 5.65 6.94 13.03
C TRP A 63 5.32 8.42 13.20
N ALA A 64 5.04 9.11 12.09
CA ALA A 64 4.63 10.51 12.14
C ALA A 64 3.11 10.63 12.27
N GLN A 65 2.35 10.15 11.30
CA GLN A 65 0.90 10.31 11.27
C GLN A 65 0.25 9.34 10.26
N CYS A 66 -1.06 9.10 10.45
CA CYS A 66 -1.88 8.50 9.41
C CYS A 66 -2.20 9.58 8.36
N CYS A 67 -1.74 9.38 7.14
CA CYS A 67 -1.91 10.36 6.07
C CYS A 67 -3.23 10.22 5.34
N TYR A 68 -3.70 9.00 5.18
CA TYR A 68 -5.01 8.73 4.57
C TYR A 68 -5.52 7.35 4.94
N THR A 69 -6.81 7.16 4.78
CA THR A 69 -7.47 5.86 4.82
C THR A 69 -8.15 5.58 3.49
N VAL A 70 -8.27 4.30 3.15
CA VAL A 70 -8.98 3.86 1.95
C VAL A 70 -9.93 2.74 2.33
N THR A 71 -11.15 2.82 1.84
CA THR A 71 -12.10 1.70 1.92
C THR A 71 -12.42 1.26 0.50
N VAL A 72 -12.32 -0.04 0.26
CA VAL A 72 -12.71 -0.66 -1.00
C VAL A 72 -13.78 -1.69 -0.70
N ASP A 73 -14.98 -1.47 -1.24
CA ASP A 73 -16.08 -2.41 -1.16
C ASP A 73 -16.19 -3.20 -2.46
N ALA A 74 -16.22 -4.51 -2.35
CA ALA A 74 -16.45 -5.40 -3.47
C ALA A 74 -17.67 -6.30 -3.17
N PRO A 75 -18.89 -5.73 -3.20
CA PRO A 75 -20.08 -6.43 -2.74
C PRO A 75 -20.39 -7.69 -3.56
N ASP A 76 -20.14 -7.66 -4.86
CA ASP A 76 -20.40 -8.80 -5.75
C ASP A 76 -19.40 -9.96 -5.52
N MET A 77 -18.25 -9.66 -4.91
CA MET A 77 -17.23 -10.65 -4.56
C MET A 77 -17.21 -10.98 -3.07
N GLY A 78 -18.03 -10.32 -2.28
CA GLY A 78 -18.20 -10.58 -0.86
C GLY A 78 -17.06 -10.17 0.04
N TRP A 79 -16.32 -9.07 -0.29
CA TRP A 79 -15.26 -8.59 0.58
C TRP A 79 -15.20 -7.07 0.69
N ARG A 80 -14.58 -6.62 1.77
CA ARG A 80 -14.25 -5.22 2.06
C ARG A 80 -12.80 -5.12 2.50
N LEU A 81 -12.10 -4.12 2.00
CA LEU A 81 -10.74 -3.79 2.36
C LEU A 81 -10.70 -2.42 3.02
N LYS A 82 -10.03 -2.32 4.15
CA LYS A 82 -9.70 -1.04 4.78
C LYS A 82 -8.19 -0.87 4.81
N VAL A 83 -7.70 0.24 4.29
CA VAL A 83 -6.28 0.59 4.29
C VAL A 83 -6.04 1.79 5.19
N GLU A 84 -4.99 1.71 6.01
CA GLU A 84 -4.43 2.87 6.71
C GLU A 84 -3.00 3.09 6.19
N ALA A 85 -2.75 4.28 5.68
CA ALA A 85 -1.42 4.66 5.22
C ALA A 85 -0.77 5.62 6.21
N TRP A 86 0.36 5.17 6.76
CA TRP A 86 1.08 5.88 7.81
C TRP A 86 2.43 6.37 7.32
N GLU A 87 2.72 7.65 7.56
CA GLU A 87 4.04 8.21 7.28
C GLU A 87 5.01 7.79 8.38
N VAL A 88 6.17 7.32 7.93
CA VAL A 88 7.27 6.92 8.80
C VAL A 88 8.13 8.14 9.11
N ALA A 89 8.40 8.38 10.40
CA ALA A 89 9.27 9.48 10.83
C ALA A 89 10.76 9.09 10.80
N ALA A 90 11.08 7.85 11.19
CA ALA A 90 12.46 7.38 11.21
C ALA A 90 12.55 5.87 10.99
N VAL A 91 13.54 5.46 10.21
CA VAL A 91 13.87 4.06 9.96
C VAL A 91 15.36 3.81 10.21
N ASP A 92 15.71 2.57 10.53
CA ASP A 92 17.07 2.07 10.61
C ASP A 92 17.25 0.87 9.70
N GLY A 93 18.51 0.54 9.44
CA GLY A 93 18.90 -0.66 8.70
C GLY A 93 19.12 -0.41 7.23
N ASP A 94 19.48 -1.49 6.55
CA ASP A 94 19.73 -1.53 5.12
C ASP A 94 18.60 -2.27 4.41
N VAL A 95 18.39 -1.94 3.15
CA VAL A 95 17.41 -2.64 2.33
C VAL A 95 17.83 -4.09 2.13
N LEU A 96 16.98 -5.00 2.58
CA LEU A 96 17.16 -6.45 2.47
C LEU A 96 15.78 -7.11 2.41
N ILE A 97 15.48 -7.77 1.29
CA ILE A 97 14.22 -8.47 1.13
C ILE A 97 14.30 -9.82 1.86
N ALA A 98 13.42 -10.02 2.83
CA ALA A 98 13.27 -11.27 3.58
C ALA A 98 11.80 -11.65 3.69
N ASP A 99 11.05 -11.48 2.60
CA ASP A 99 9.63 -11.74 2.54
C ASP A 99 9.36 -13.24 2.55
N PRO A 100 8.74 -13.79 3.62
CA PRO A 100 8.44 -15.22 3.71
C PRO A 100 7.41 -15.70 2.67
N ASP A 101 6.56 -14.80 2.17
CA ASP A 101 5.56 -15.11 1.15
C ASP A 101 6.14 -15.14 -0.27
N GLY A 102 7.35 -14.60 -0.47
CA GLY A 102 8.04 -14.59 -1.75
C GLY A 102 7.36 -13.73 -2.83
N ILE A 103 6.52 -12.78 -2.43
CA ILE A 103 5.75 -11.90 -3.33
C ILE A 103 6.57 -10.67 -3.73
N VAL A 104 7.31 -10.10 -2.78
CA VAL A 104 8.14 -8.93 -3.03
C VAL A 104 9.44 -9.33 -3.71
N GLU A 105 9.72 -8.72 -4.85
CA GLU A 105 10.92 -9.00 -5.64
C GLU A 105 11.95 -7.88 -5.60
N GLN A 106 11.48 -6.63 -5.55
CA GLN A 106 12.36 -5.45 -5.60
C GLN A 106 11.89 -4.37 -4.63
N VAL A 107 12.86 -3.61 -4.14
CA VAL A 107 12.65 -2.38 -3.39
C VAL A 107 13.30 -1.24 -4.16
N ARG A 108 12.60 -0.13 -4.29
CA ARG A 108 13.10 1.04 -5.02
C ARG A 108 12.86 2.32 -4.22
N HIS A 109 13.90 3.15 -4.13
CA HIS A 109 13.77 4.53 -3.69
C HIS A 109 13.36 5.36 -4.91
N ALA A 110 12.07 5.54 -5.09
CA ALA A 110 11.51 6.20 -6.27
C ALA A 110 11.42 7.71 -6.05
N SER A 111 11.85 8.48 -7.05
CA SER A 111 11.53 9.91 -7.10
C SER A 111 10.02 10.09 -7.29
N SER A 112 9.51 11.31 -7.08
CA SER A 112 8.09 11.60 -7.29
C SER A 112 7.63 11.25 -8.72
N VAL A 113 8.45 11.56 -9.70
CA VAL A 113 8.17 11.25 -11.13
C VAL A 113 8.17 9.74 -11.37
N GLU A 114 9.19 9.03 -10.89
CA GLU A 114 9.27 7.57 -11.02
C GLU A 114 8.10 6.88 -10.31
N ALA A 115 7.78 7.32 -9.08
CA ALA A 115 6.69 6.75 -8.30
C ALA A 115 5.35 6.90 -9.02
N THR A 116 5.07 8.08 -9.56
CA THR A 116 3.85 8.34 -10.33
C THR A 116 3.74 7.41 -11.53
N ASP A 117 4.84 7.16 -12.22
CA ASP A 117 4.88 6.26 -13.37
C ASP A 117 4.69 4.79 -12.95
N LEU A 118 5.44 4.33 -11.95
CA LEU A 118 5.38 2.95 -11.46
C LEU A 118 3.99 2.59 -10.92
N LEU A 119 3.36 3.53 -10.21
CA LEU A 119 2.04 3.32 -9.59
C LEU A 119 0.90 3.20 -10.61
N LYS A 120 1.10 3.59 -11.85
CA LYS A 120 0.08 3.44 -12.92
C LYS A 120 -0.35 1.98 -13.14
N ALA A 121 0.54 1.02 -12.87
CA ALA A 121 0.24 -0.40 -12.97
C ALA A 121 -0.59 -0.93 -11.80
N SER A 122 -0.75 -0.14 -10.75
CA SER A 122 -1.48 -0.52 -9.54
C SER A 122 -2.94 -0.09 -9.62
N PRO A 123 -3.84 -0.72 -8.84
CA PRO A 123 -5.25 -0.32 -8.81
C PRO A 123 -5.43 1.16 -8.41
N PRO A 124 -6.52 1.80 -8.84
CA PRO A 124 -6.81 3.20 -8.50
C PRO A 124 -6.79 3.50 -7.00
N TRP A 125 -7.20 2.56 -6.17
CA TRP A 125 -7.18 2.71 -4.72
C TRP A 125 -5.78 2.67 -4.09
N VAL A 126 -4.75 2.31 -4.88
CA VAL A 126 -3.35 2.45 -4.50
C VAL A 126 -2.77 3.73 -5.08
N HIS A 127 -2.81 3.89 -6.40
CA HIS A 127 -2.11 5.00 -7.05
C HIS A 127 -2.73 6.38 -6.76
N ALA A 128 -4.07 6.52 -6.71
CA ALA A 128 -4.68 7.82 -6.50
C ALA A 128 -4.34 8.41 -5.11
N PRO A 129 -4.47 7.67 -4.00
CA PRO A 129 -4.07 8.20 -2.69
C PRO A 129 -2.58 8.51 -2.57
N VAL A 130 -1.71 7.65 -3.09
CA VAL A 130 -0.26 7.87 -3.00
C VAL A 130 0.17 9.08 -3.83
N THR A 131 -0.30 9.20 -5.06
CA THR A 131 0.00 10.36 -5.91
C THR A 131 -0.57 11.65 -5.35
N GLY A 132 -1.74 11.60 -4.73
CA GLY A 132 -2.33 12.72 -3.99
C GLY A 132 -1.44 13.16 -2.83
N TRP A 133 -0.95 12.22 -2.03
CA TRP A 133 -0.02 12.50 -0.92
C TRP A 133 1.30 13.10 -1.42
N LEU A 134 1.88 12.56 -2.49
CA LEU A 134 3.10 13.10 -3.11
C LEU A 134 2.91 14.53 -3.62
N SER A 135 1.72 14.87 -4.07
CA SER A 135 1.38 16.22 -4.54
C SER A 135 1.04 17.19 -3.40
N GLY A 136 1.06 16.72 -2.16
CA GLY A 136 0.68 17.52 -1.00
C GLY A 136 -0.81 17.73 -0.83
N ALA A 137 -1.65 16.99 -1.56
CA ALA A 137 -3.09 17.04 -1.38
C ALA A 137 -3.48 16.50 -0.01
N VAL A 138 -4.33 17.23 0.69
CA VAL A 138 -4.90 16.80 1.96
C VAL A 138 -6.24 16.12 1.67
N ASN A 139 -6.23 14.80 1.64
CA ASN A 139 -7.45 14.02 1.50
C ASN A 139 -7.33 12.80 2.42
N ASP A 140 -7.93 12.91 3.58
CA ASP A 140 -7.77 11.92 4.66
C ASP A 140 -8.54 10.62 4.42
N SER A 141 -9.49 10.62 3.49
CA SER A 141 -10.36 9.46 3.27
C SER A 141 -10.73 9.28 1.80
N TYR A 142 -10.59 8.04 1.35
CA TYR A 142 -10.95 7.63 -0.01
C TYR A 142 -11.91 6.45 0.07
N GLN A 143 -12.91 6.44 -0.81
CA GLN A 143 -13.82 5.30 -0.93
C GLN A 143 -13.92 4.87 -2.38
N PHE A 144 -13.82 3.56 -2.58
CA PHE A 144 -13.96 2.92 -3.88
C PHE A 144 -14.95 1.77 -3.78
N VAL A 145 -15.66 1.54 -4.85
CA VAL A 145 -16.51 0.36 -5.01
C VAL A 145 -16.04 -0.41 -6.25
N LEU A 146 -15.77 -1.68 -6.05
CA LEU A 146 -15.42 -2.60 -7.11
C LEU A 146 -16.66 -3.44 -7.44
N ARG A 147 -17.19 -3.25 -8.63
CA ARG A 147 -18.38 -3.96 -9.10
C ARG A 147 -18.01 -4.98 -10.17
N GLY A 148 -18.72 -6.09 -10.17
CA GLY A 148 -18.51 -7.22 -11.07
C GLY A 148 -18.14 -8.47 -10.29
N ALA A 149 -18.71 -9.60 -10.66
CA ALA A 149 -18.48 -10.88 -10.00
C ALA A 149 -17.11 -11.48 -10.32
N GLU A 150 -16.51 -11.06 -11.42
CA GLU A 150 -15.21 -11.53 -11.87
C GLU A 150 -14.26 -10.35 -12.15
N ARG A 151 -12.98 -10.54 -11.87
CA ARG A 151 -11.94 -9.52 -12.07
C ARG A 151 -11.91 -8.94 -13.49
N ARG A 152 -12.28 -9.73 -14.50
CA ARG A 152 -12.34 -9.30 -15.91
C ARG A 152 -13.44 -8.27 -16.18
N ASN A 153 -14.51 -8.31 -15.40
CA ASN A 153 -15.69 -7.45 -15.55
C ASN A 153 -15.77 -6.40 -14.44
N ALA A 154 -14.73 -6.29 -13.64
CA ALA A 154 -14.75 -5.39 -12.51
C ALA A 154 -14.69 -3.92 -12.97
N ARG A 155 -15.59 -3.12 -12.43
CA ARG A 155 -15.63 -1.68 -12.58
C ARG A 155 -15.28 -1.03 -11.24
N ILE A 156 -14.46 -0.02 -11.28
CA ILE A 156 -14.01 0.69 -10.09
C ILE A 156 -14.63 2.08 -10.10
N GLU A 157 -15.36 2.38 -9.05
CA GLU A 157 -15.93 3.71 -8.82
C GLU A 157 -15.26 4.35 -7.61
N ARG A 158 -14.83 5.59 -7.76
CA ARG A 158 -14.37 6.41 -6.64
C ARG A 158 -15.54 7.20 -6.11
N LEU A 159 -15.81 7.11 -4.80
CA LEU A 159 -16.94 7.78 -4.15
C LEU A 159 -16.52 9.05 -3.40
N LEU A 160 -15.25 9.11 -2.96
CA LEU A 160 -14.63 10.27 -2.30
C LEU A 160 -13.24 10.52 -2.83
#